data_a96fd8cd50b06a9b46e50a82ab4b21b5
#
_entry.id   a96fd8cd50b06a9b46e50a82ab4b21b5
#
_cell.length_a   1.000
_cell.length_b   1.000
_cell.length_c   1.000
_cell.angle_alpha   90.00
_cell.angle_beta   90.00
_cell.angle_gamma   90.00
#
_symmetry.space_group_name_H-M   'P 1'
#
loop_
_entity.id
_entity.type
_entity.pdbx_description
1 polymer ?
#
loop_
_entity_poly.entity_id
_entity_poly.type
_entity_poly.pdbx_seq_one_letter_code
_entity_poly.pdbx_strand_id
1 'polypeptide(L)'
;MPHVAVVGAGAFGGWIALHLLEGGAHVTLLDAWGPGNSRASSGGETRIMRATYGPDQPYTRLAARALRLWSKYERRWKRQFLHRTGVLWMVSSRDDSLERESLTRLGEAGIAFQKLSPGPMKKRWPQINFADVRWGILEPECGYLDARASCQAVVAALVAGGGSYRQVAVSADGLENAPFRGLTLSDGSRLKADYYVFACGAWLGKLFPETVGDLIRPTKQDIFFFGPPAGDSRFTDTHLPVWGDHGKRFLYGIPGSGRRGFKVADDTRGPAFEPTSGERVVTQATLKRVREYLAFRFPAMKDAPLIETRVCQYEQTADSHFVVDRHPQMDNVWLVGGGSGHGFKHGPALGEIVAELILRDGEPDRVWCLSRFPEARS
;
A
#
# COMPACT_ATOMS: atom_id res chain seq x y z
N MET A 1 18.01 16.20 20.61
CA MET A 1 17.08 15.40 19.82
C MET A 1 17.82 14.89 18.61
N PRO A 2 17.62 13.63 18.18
CA PRO A 2 18.38 13.07 17.07
C PRO A 2 18.00 13.72 15.74
N HIS A 3 18.96 13.77 14.83
CA HIS A 3 18.70 14.04 13.42
C HIS A 3 18.47 12.72 12.69
N VAL A 4 17.35 12.57 12.01
CA VAL A 4 16.99 11.37 11.24
C VAL A 4 16.85 11.72 9.76
N ALA A 5 17.61 11.03 8.92
CA ALA A 5 17.48 11.08 7.47
C ALA A 5 16.55 9.93 7.01
N VAL A 6 15.44 10.25 6.35
CA VAL A 6 14.50 9.28 5.78
C VAL A 6 14.60 9.32 4.27
N VAL A 7 14.83 8.17 3.64
CA VAL A 7 14.97 8.01 2.18
C VAL A 7 13.73 7.32 1.62
N GLY A 8 12.99 8.03 0.78
CA GLY A 8 11.72 7.62 0.18
C GLY A 8 10.51 8.36 0.77
N ALA A 9 9.86 9.20 -0.04
CA ALA A 9 8.64 9.95 0.31
C ALA A 9 7.35 9.21 -0.12
N GLY A 10 7.39 7.88 -0.09
CA GLY A 10 6.23 7.02 -0.30
C GLY A 10 5.36 6.89 0.95
N ALA A 11 4.44 5.91 0.93
CA ALA A 11 3.51 5.69 2.03
C ALA A 11 4.20 5.34 3.36
N PHE A 12 5.32 4.64 3.33
CA PHE A 12 6.06 4.32 4.57
C PHE A 12 6.94 5.49 5.00
N GLY A 13 7.89 5.90 4.16
CA GLY A 13 8.86 6.90 4.55
C GLY A 13 8.27 8.28 4.85
N GLY A 14 7.26 8.72 4.10
CA GLY A 14 6.56 9.97 4.38
C GLY A 14 5.93 9.99 5.79
N TRP A 15 5.19 8.93 6.14
CA TRP A 15 4.58 8.81 7.46
C TRP A 15 5.60 8.62 8.59
N ILE A 16 6.67 7.85 8.37
CA ILE A 16 7.78 7.71 9.33
C ILE A 16 8.39 9.09 9.61
N ALA A 17 8.71 9.85 8.55
CA ALA A 17 9.29 11.18 8.67
C ALA A 17 8.37 12.13 9.47
N LEU A 18 7.07 12.12 9.19
CA LEU A 18 6.11 12.96 9.90
C LEU A 18 6.01 12.59 11.39
N HIS A 19 5.92 11.29 11.73
CA HIS A 19 5.83 10.85 13.12
C HIS A 19 7.14 11.08 13.89
N LEU A 20 8.30 10.92 13.25
CA LEU A 20 9.60 11.29 13.85
C LEU A 20 9.64 12.78 14.20
N LEU A 21 9.19 13.64 13.28
CA LEU A 21 9.11 15.07 13.52
C LEU A 21 8.14 15.41 14.67
N GLU A 22 6.95 14.79 14.68
CA GLU A 22 5.98 14.95 15.76
C GLU A 22 6.51 14.42 17.12
N GLY A 23 7.39 13.43 17.09
CA GLY A 23 8.13 12.91 18.25
C GLY A 23 9.32 13.77 18.67
N GLY A 24 9.59 14.87 17.97
CA GLY A 24 10.59 15.87 18.31
C GLY A 24 11.96 15.68 17.65
N ALA A 25 12.14 14.71 16.73
CA ALA A 25 13.39 14.58 15.99
C ALA A 25 13.57 15.71 14.97
N HIS A 26 14.82 16.03 14.64
CA HIS A 26 15.13 16.77 13.41
C HIS A 26 15.04 15.83 12.23
N VAL A 27 14.26 16.12 11.20
CA VAL A 27 14.01 15.20 10.09
C VAL A 27 14.37 15.82 8.75
N THR A 28 15.16 15.07 7.98
CA THR A 28 15.39 15.33 6.55
C THR A 28 14.82 14.18 5.73
N LEU A 29 13.79 14.46 4.95
CA LEU A 29 13.17 13.51 4.02
C LEU A 29 13.73 13.70 2.61
N LEU A 30 14.18 12.61 2.00
CA LEU A 30 14.75 12.58 0.65
C LEU A 30 13.91 11.71 -0.27
N ASP A 31 13.73 12.12 -1.53
CA ASP A 31 13.09 11.29 -2.56
C ASP A 31 13.58 11.69 -3.95
N ALA A 32 13.88 10.71 -4.79
CA ALA A 32 14.42 10.97 -6.12
C ALA A 32 13.42 11.64 -7.08
N TRP A 33 12.12 11.33 -6.95
CA TRP A 33 11.08 11.75 -7.92
C TRP A 33 9.88 12.47 -7.30
N GLY A 34 9.88 12.63 -6.00
CA GLY A 34 8.84 13.33 -5.25
C GLY A 34 7.70 12.43 -4.75
N PRO A 35 6.88 12.96 -3.79
CA PRO A 35 5.85 12.19 -3.13
C PRO A 35 4.72 11.80 -4.09
N GLY A 36 4.34 10.52 -4.09
CA GLY A 36 3.27 9.99 -4.92
C GLY A 36 3.57 10.02 -6.42
N ASN A 37 4.85 10.04 -6.82
CA ASN A 37 5.25 10.01 -8.23
C ASN A 37 4.78 8.72 -8.93
N SER A 38 4.69 8.75 -10.26
CA SER A 38 4.13 7.66 -11.07
C SER A 38 4.99 6.38 -11.08
N ARG A 39 6.25 6.46 -10.68
CA ARG A 39 7.16 5.30 -10.58
C ARG A 39 7.01 4.55 -9.27
N ALA A 40 6.59 5.24 -8.20
CA ALA A 40 6.48 4.65 -6.87
C ALA A 40 5.30 3.68 -6.76
N SER A 41 5.43 2.66 -5.90
CA SER A 41 4.30 1.80 -5.49
C SER A 41 3.17 2.60 -4.84
N SER A 42 3.49 3.72 -4.22
CA SER A 42 2.55 4.71 -3.68
C SER A 42 1.99 5.67 -4.73
N GLY A 43 2.42 5.57 -5.98
CA GLY A 43 1.89 6.35 -7.09
C GLY A 43 0.47 5.95 -7.49
N GLY A 44 -0.09 6.69 -8.46
CA GLY A 44 -1.47 6.49 -8.90
C GLY A 44 -2.47 7.21 -8.01
N GLU A 45 -3.77 6.97 -8.26
CA GLU A 45 -4.82 7.82 -7.69
C GLU A 45 -5.42 7.23 -6.42
N THR A 46 -5.70 5.93 -6.43
CA THR A 46 -6.47 5.30 -5.35
C THR A 46 -5.80 4.03 -4.82
N ARG A 47 -6.03 3.75 -3.52
CA ARG A 47 -5.67 2.49 -2.84
C ARG A 47 -6.81 2.05 -1.94
N ILE A 48 -6.99 0.73 -1.83
CA ILE A 48 -8.02 0.17 -0.95
C ILE A 48 -7.62 0.35 0.52
N MET A 49 -8.55 0.85 1.33
CA MET A 49 -8.53 0.78 2.78
C MET A 49 -9.42 -0.37 3.23
N ARG A 50 -8.85 -1.42 3.83
CA ARG A 50 -9.52 -2.62 4.30
C ARG A 50 -8.83 -3.18 5.55
N ALA A 51 -9.54 -3.98 6.32
CA ALA A 51 -9.01 -4.65 7.51
C ALA A 51 -9.18 -6.19 7.48
N THR A 52 -9.78 -6.74 6.44
CA THR A 52 -9.89 -8.19 6.19
C THR A 52 -8.53 -8.76 5.79
N TYR A 53 -7.96 -9.66 6.64
CA TYR A 53 -6.63 -10.26 6.46
C TYR A 53 -6.57 -11.76 6.83
N GLY A 54 -7.71 -12.43 6.96
CA GLY A 54 -7.72 -13.83 7.39
C GLY A 54 -7.15 -14.00 8.80
N PRO A 55 -6.24 -14.96 9.00
CA PRO A 55 -5.59 -15.21 10.28
C PRO A 55 -4.54 -14.15 10.67
N ASP A 56 -4.11 -13.30 9.75
CA ASP A 56 -3.02 -12.32 9.95
C ASP A 56 -3.43 -11.17 10.88
N GLN A 57 -3.60 -11.50 12.15
CA GLN A 57 -4.02 -10.57 13.21
C GLN A 57 -3.18 -9.28 13.28
N PRO A 58 -1.84 -9.29 13.10
CA PRO A 58 -1.04 -8.07 13.11
C PRO A 58 -1.53 -7.03 12.10
N TYR A 59 -1.87 -7.47 10.88
CA TYR A 59 -2.35 -6.55 9.84
C TYR A 59 -3.78 -6.06 10.06
N THR A 60 -4.67 -6.88 10.62
CA THR A 60 -6.00 -6.42 11.02
C THR A 60 -5.91 -5.33 12.10
N ARG A 61 -5.06 -5.52 13.12
CA ARG A 61 -4.82 -4.51 14.17
C ARG A 61 -4.18 -3.24 13.60
N LEU A 62 -3.19 -3.41 12.72
CA LEU A 62 -2.51 -2.29 12.06
C LEU A 62 -3.49 -1.48 11.19
N ALA A 63 -4.39 -2.16 10.45
CA ALA A 63 -5.45 -1.50 9.66
C ALA A 63 -6.44 -0.75 10.56
N ALA A 64 -6.85 -1.34 11.69
CA ALA A 64 -7.71 -0.68 12.67
C ALA A 64 -7.06 0.60 13.25
N ARG A 65 -5.75 0.54 13.56
CA ARG A 65 -4.99 1.73 13.99
C ARG A 65 -4.92 2.76 12.87
N ALA A 66 -4.61 2.32 11.65
CA ALA A 66 -4.51 3.19 10.47
C ALA A 66 -5.83 3.92 10.19
N LEU A 67 -6.99 3.26 10.27
CA LEU A 67 -8.31 3.90 10.12
C LEU A 67 -8.50 5.08 11.07
N ARG A 68 -8.12 4.91 12.34
CA ARG A 68 -8.19 5.97 13.35
C ARG A 68 -7.24 7.12 13.02
N LEU A 69 -6.03 6.80 12.59
CA LEU A 69 -5.02 7.80 12.23
C LEU A 69 -5.39 8.56 10.95
N TRP A 70 -5.87 7.88 9.90
CA TRP A 70 -6.41 8.55 8.71
C TRP A 70 -7.46 9.58 9.10
N SER A 71 -8.45 9.20 9.92
CA SER A 71 -9.48 10.12 10.41
C SER A 71 -8.93 11.28 11.26
N LYS A 72 -7.88 11.01 12.08
CA LYS A 72 -7.20 12.06 12.87
C LYS A 72 -6.56 13.09 11.94
N TYR A 73 -5.80 12.66 10.94
CA TYR A 73 -5.08 13.55 10.04
C TYR A 73 -6.00 14.27 9.05
N GLU A 74 -7.07 13.62 8.56
CA GLU A 74 -8.11 14.28 7.77
C GLU A 74 -8.72 15.49 8.51
N ARG A 75 -9.10 15.30 9.78
CA ARG A 75 -9.61 16.39 10.63
C ARG A 75 -8.58 17.49 10.85
N ARG A 76 -7.32 17.10 11.16
CA ARG A 76 -6.22 18.06 11.42
C ARG A 76 -5.91 18.91 10.19
N TRP A 77 -5.88 18.29 9.01
CA TRP A 77 -5.55 18.97 7.76
C TRP A 77 -6.76 19.54 7.03
N LYS A 78 -7.97 19.33 7.56
CA LYS A 78 -9.25 19.73 6.95
C LYS A 78 -9.35 19.27 5.49
N ARG A 79 -8.92 18.02 5.22
CA ARG A 79 -8.85 17.44 3.90
C ARG A 79 -9.23 15.95 3.96
N GLN A 80 -10.14 15.54 3.07
CA GLN A 80 -10.54 14.15 2.94
C GLN A 80 -9.54 13.38 2.05
N PHE A 81 -9.16 12.20 2.49
CA PHE A 81 -8.38 11.22 1.73
C PHE A 81 -9.04 9.84 1.72
N LEU A 82 -9.74 9.48 2.79
CA LEU A 82 -10.47 8.23 2.89
C LEU A 82 -11.92 8.44 2.50
N HIS A 83 -12.31 7.82 1.40
CA HIS A 83 -13.68 7.74 0.92
C HIS A 83 -14.31 6.46 1.44
N ARG A 84 -15.26 6.59 2.39
CA ARG A 84 -15.92 5.47 3.06
C ARG A 84 -17.07 4.95 2.22
N THR A 85 -16.73 4.26 1.15
CA THR A 85 -17.71 3.63 0.24
C THR A 85 -18.13 2.24 0.71
N GLY A 86 -17.47 1.75 1.75
CA GLY A 86 -17.48 0.34 2.12
C GLY A 86 -16.50 -0.48 1.27
N VAL A 87 -16.15 -1.68 1.77
CA VAL A 87 -15.45 -2.72 1.02
C VAL A 87 -16.26 -3.99 1.07
N LEU A 88 -16.67 -4.49 -0.08
CA LEU A 88 -17.41 -5.75 -0.24
C LEU A 88 -16.47 -6.87 -0.67
N TRP A 89 -16.32 -7.88 0.16
CA TRP A 89 -15.63 -9.12 -0.16
C TRP A 89 -16.65 -10.15 -0.65
N MET A 90 -16.49 -10.65 -1.85
CA MET A 90 -17.32 -11.71 -2.43
C MET A 90 -16.60 -13.05 -2.28
N VAL A 91 -17.25 -14.00 -1.63
CA VAL A 91 -16.72 -15.32 -1.33
C VAL A 91 -17.42 -16.34 -2.22
N SER A 92 -16.70 -16.86 -3.21
CA SER A 92 -17.18 -17.89 -4.14
C SER A 92 -16.49 -19.24 -3.90
N SER A 93 -15.32 -19.29 -3.27
CA SER A 93 -14.61 -20.52 -2.93
C SER A 93 -15.42 -21.40 -1.95
N ARG A 94 -15.23 -22.73 -2.06
CA ARG A 94 -15.72 -23.68 -1.04
C ARG A 94 -14.88 -23.63 0.22
N ASP A 95 -13.58 -23.45 0.09
CA ASP A 95 -12.69 -23.10 1.19
C ASP A 95 -12.84 -21.60 1.44
N ASP A 96 -13.51 -21.28 2.53
CA ASP A 96 -13.76 -19.93 3.01
C ASP A 96 -13.11 -19.68 4.40
N SER A 97 -12.07 -20.46 4.70
CA SER A 97 -11.34 -20.39 5.98
C SER A 97 -10.75 -18.99 6.24
N LEU A 98 -10.14 -18.40 5.21
CA LEU A 98 -9.58 -17.05 5.30
C LEU A 98 -10.64 -16.00 5.67
N GLU A 99 -11.81 -16.07 5.04
CA GLU A 99 -12.89 -15.11 5.30
C GLU A 99 -13.54 -15.33 6.67
N ARG A 100 -13.68 -16.59 7.11
CA ARG A 100 -14.18 -16.90 8.46
C ARG A 100 -13.23 -16.41 9.54
N GLU A 101 -11.95 -16.66 9.41
CA GLU A 101 -10.93 -16.12 10.32
C GLU A 101 -10.97 -14.59 10.32
N SER A 102 -11.15 -13.96 9.16
CA SER A 102 -11.30 -12.50 9.06
C SER A 102 -12.43 -11.97 9.93
N LEU A 103 -13.62 -12.63 9.98
CA LEU A 103 -14.73 -12.17 10.82
C LEU A 103 -14.33 -12.13 12.29
N THR A 104 -13.63 -13.16 12.77
CA THR A 104 -13.13 -13.22 14.15
C THR A 104 -12.16 -12.07 14.41
N ARG A 105 -11.15 -11.89 13.54
CA ARG A 105 -10.12 -10.85 13.71
C ARG A 105 -10.68 -9.43 13.59
N LEU A 106 -11.65 -9.20 12.72
CA LEU A 106 -12.34 -7.91 12.62
C LEU A 106 -13.08 -7.57 13.92
N GLY A 107 -13.79 -8.55 14.50
CA GLY A 107 -14.46 -8.39 15.79
C GLY A 107 -13.48 -8.07 16.92
N GLU A 108 -12.38 -8.82 17.04
CA GLU A 108 -11.31 -8.57 18.02
C GLU A 108 -10.67 -7.17 17.89
N ALA A 109 -10.54 -6.68 16.65
CA ALA A 109 -9.97 -5.36 16.37
C ALA A 109 -10.98 -4.21 16.51
N GLY A 110 -12.24 -4.50 16.79
CA GLY A 110 -13.32 -3.51 16.89
C GLY A 110 -13.68 -2.85 15.56
N ILE A 111 -13.47 -3.57 14.44
CA ILE A 111 -13.87 -3.12 13.09
C ILE A 111 -15.29 -3.57 12.81
N ALA A 112 -16.15 -2.59 12.43
CA ALA A 112 -17.52 -2.91 12.03
C ALA A 112 -17.53 -3.72 10.72
N PHE A 113 -18.31 -4.79 10.69
CA PHE A 113 -18.53 -5.60 9.50
C PHE A 113 -19.95 -6.17 9.44
N GLN A 114 -20.37 -6.55 8.24
CA GLN A 114 -21.63 -7.23 8.01
C GLN A 114 -21.36 -8.50 7.19
N LYS A 115 -21.83 -9.65 7.68
CA LYS A 115 -21.88 -10.88 6.88
C LYS A 115 -23.17 -10.88 6.08
N LEU A 116 -23.07 -11.00 4.75
CA LEU A 116 -24.19 -10.86 3.83
C LEU A 116 -24.40 -12.16 3.05
N SER A 117 -25.67 -12.57 2.92
CA SER A 117 -26.07 -13.63 1.99
C SER A 117 -26.33 -13.07 0.58
N PRO A 118 -26.40 -13.92 -0.48
CA PRO A 118 -26.57 -13.46 -1.86
C PRO A 118 -27.83 -12.64 -2.12
N GLY A 119 -28.95 -12.96 -1.45
CA GLY A 119 -30.23 -12.25 -1.64
C GLY A 119 -30.14 -10.75 -1.31
N PRO A 120 -29.75 -10.37 -0.09
CA PRO A 120 -29.48 -8.97 0.28
C PRO A 120 -28.46 -8.27 -0.61
N MET A 121 -27.38 -8.96 -1.02
CA MET A 121 -26.37 -8.39 -1.92
C MET A 121 -26.97 -8.07 -3.30
N LYS A 122 -27.73 -8.97 -3.90
CA LYS A 122 -28.45 -8.75 -5.18
C LYS A 122 -29.41 -7.57 -5.11
N LYS A 123 -30.13 -7.43 -4.01
CA LYS A 123 -31.06 -6.30 -3.81
C LYS A 123 -30.32 -4.97 -3.71
N ARG A 124 -29.18 -4.96 -3.00
CA ARG A 124 -28.41 -3.74 -2.73
C ARG A 124 -27.56 -3.31 -3.92
N TRP A 125 -26.99 -4.29 -4.66
CA TRP A 125 -26.09 -4.04 -5.81
C TRP A 125 -26.52 -4.87 -7.03
N PRO A 126 -27.66 -4.53 -7.67
CA PRO A 126 -28.21 -5.29 -8.79
C PRO A 126 -27.31 -5.28 -10.03
N GLN A 127 -26.34 -4.36 -10.11
CA GLN A 127 -25.34 -4.28 -11.19
C GLN A 127 -24.25 -5.37 -11.08
N ILE A 128 -24.16 -6.09 -9.94
CA ILE A 128 -23.20 -7.17 -9.73
C ILE A 128 -23.89 -8.52 -9.95
N ASN A 129 -23.27 -9.39 -10.73
CA ASN A 129 -23.68 -10.78 -10.83
C ASN A 129 -23.11 -11.59 -9.65
N PHE A 130 -23.99 -12.07 -8.77
CA PHE A 130 -23.65 -12.89 -7.60
C PHE A 130 -23.95 -14.39 -7.81
N ALA A 131 -24.05 -14.89 -9.04
CA ALA A 131 -24.50 -16.25 -9.31
C ALA A 131 -23.63 -17.35 -8.66
N ASP A 132 -22.33 -17.13 -8.57
CA ASP A 132 -21.34 -18.03 -7.96
C ASP A 132 -20.95 -17.63 -6.53
N VAL A 133 -21.45 -16.51 -6.02
CA VAL A 133 -21.10 -15.99 -4.68
C VAL A 133 -21.95 -16.67 -3.61
N ARG A 134 -21.29 -17.28 -2.63
CA ARG A 134 -21.92 -18.01 -1.52
C ARG A 134 -22.33 -17.06 -0.38
N TRP A 135 -21.50 -16.06 -0.10
CA TRP A 135 -21.72 -15.02 0.91
C TRP A 135 -20.71 -13.88 0.74
N GLY A 136 -20.82 -12.85 1.53
CA GLY A 136 -19.87 -11.74 1.48
C GLY A 136 -19.64 -11.09 2.84
N ILE A 137 -18.55 -10.33 2.94
CA ILE A 137 -18.23 -9.45 4.07
C ILE A 137 -18.30 -8.01 3.56
N LEU A 138 -19.05 -7.16 4.24
CA LEU A 138 -19.01 -5.72 4.03
C LEU A 138 -18.34 -5.04 5.22
N GLU A 139 -17.26 -4.28 4.95
CA GLU A 139 -16.60 -3.41 5.92
C GLU A 139 -17.08 -1.95 5.67
N PRO A 140 -18.11 -1.44 6.36
CA PRO A 140 -18.77 -0.18 6.00
C PRO A 140 -17.89 1.06 6.22
N GLU A 141 -16.98 1.04 7.20
CA GLU A 141 -16.07 2.16 7.52
C GLU A 141 -14.81 2.19 6.66
N CYS A 142 -14.61 1.16 5.84
CA CYS A 142 -13.53 1.03 4.88
C CYS A 142 -13.93 1.62 3.52
N GLY A 143 -13.02 1.55 2.53
CA GLY A 143 -13.25 2.09 1.20
C GLY A 143 -11.97 2.30 0.43
N TYR A 144 -11.73 3.50 -0.09
CA TYR A 144 -10.49 3.80 -0.79
C TYR A 144 -9.85 5.12 -0.33
N LEU A 145 -8.54 5.21 -0.52
CA LEU A 145 -7.70 6.36 -0.19
C LEU A 145 -7.22 7.04 -1.46
N ASP A 146 -7.17 8.37 -1.45
CA ASP A 146 -6.51 9.19 -2.46
C ASP A 146 -4.99 9.10 -2.28
N ALA A 147 -4.35 8.20 -3.03
CA ALA A 147 -2.96 7.80 -2.77
C ALA A 147 -1.95 8.92 -3.01
N ARG A 148 -1.92 9.48 -4.22
CA ARG A 148 -0.99 10.56 -4.58
C ARG A 148 -1.20 11.79 -3.71
N ALA A 149 -2.45 12.19 -3.56
CA ALA A 149 -2.82 13.37 -2.80
C ALA A 149 -2.43 13.26 -1.32
N SER A 150 -2.57 12.07 -0.72
CA SER A 150 -2.18 11.87 0.67
C SER A 150 -0.65 11.86 0.86
N CYS A 151 0.13 11.24 -0.05
CA CYS A 151 1.59 11.33 0.01
C CYS A 151 2.08 12.79 -0.05
N GLN A 152 1.50 13.60 -0.95
CA GLN A 152 1.84 15.02 -1.07
C GLN A 152 1.45 15.80 0.20
N ALA A 153 0.30 15.51 0.79
CA ALA A 153 -0.16 16.17 2.01
C ALA A 153 0.73 15.83 3.22
N VAL A 154 1.19 14.59 3.33
CA VAL A 154 2.12 14.17 4.38
C VAL A 154 3.43 14.94 4.30
N VAL A 155 4.03 15.06 3.10
CA VAL A 155 5.26 15.83 2.91
C VAL A 155 5.03 17.33 3.16
N ALA A 156 3.91 17.88 2.72
CA ALA A 156 3.56 19.27 3.02
C ALA A 156 3.41 19.52 4.52
N ALA A 157 2.80 18.57 5.26
CA ALA A 157 2.67 18.65 6.71
C ALA A 157 4.04 18.53 7.43
N LEU A 158 4.93 17.66 6.94
CA LEU A 158 6.31 17.57 7.43
C LEU A 158 7.03 18.94 7.32
N VAL A 159 6.98 19.53 6.13
CA VAL A 159 7.65 20.82 5.88
C VAL A 159 7.03 21.94 6.71
N ALA A 160 5.70 22.02 6.79
CA ALA A 160 5.00 22.99 7.61
C ALA A 160 5.31 22.85 9.12
N GLY A 161 5.63 21.62 9.56
CA GLY A 161 6.06 21.32 10.93
C GLY A 161 7.54 21.60 11.23
N GLY A 162 8.32 22.07 10.23
CA GLY A 162 9.74 22.40 10.39
C GLY A 162 10.70 21.29 9.94
N GLY A 163 10.20 20.18 9.39
CA GLY A 163 11.04 19.17 8.75
C GLY A 163 11.58 19.64 7.39
N SER A 164 12.69 19.08 6.96
CA SER A 164 13.31 19.36 5.67
C SER A 164 12.92 18.32 4.64
N TYR A 165 12.59 18.75 3.43
CA TYR A 165 12.37 17.88 2.28
C TYR A 165 13.29 18.28 1.13
N ARG A 166 13.96 17.29 0.51
CA ARG A 166 14.79 17.49 -0.69
C ARG A 166 14.43 16.45 -1.75
N GLN A 167 14.13 16.91 -2.95
CA GLN A 167 13.96 16.02 -4.10
C GLN A 167 15.32 15.75 -4.73
N VAL A 168 15.98 14.70 -4.27
CA VAL A 168 17.31 14.28 -4.67
C VAL A 168 17.45 12.76 -4.46
N ALA A 169 18.12 12.08 -5.36
CA ALA A 169 18.43 10.66 -5.22
C ALA A 169 19.61 10.44 -4.26
N VAL A 170 19.60 9.29 -3.59
CA VAL A 170 20.73 8.78 -2.81
C VAL A 170 21.55 7.85 -3.71
N SER A 171 22.89 7.99 -3.70
CA SER A 171 23.79 7.04 -4.37
C SER A 171 23.74 5.68 -3.63
N ALA A 172 23.80 4.60 -4.39
CA ALA A 172 23.96 3.26 -3.83
C ALA A 172 25.38 3.00 -3.30
N ASP A 173 26.36 3.81 -3.73
CA ASP A 173 27.77 3.58 -3.41
C ASP A 173 28.03 3.73 -1.91
N GLY A 174 28.52 2.68 -1.30
CA GLY A 174 28.92 2.65 0.11
C GLY A 174 27.79 2.55 1.11
N LEU A 175 26.55 2.26 0.68
CA LEU A 175 25.41 2.12 1.62
C LEU A 175 25.53 0.90 2.54
N GLU A 176 26.21 -0.17 2.10
CA GLU A 176 26.44 -1.39 2.90
C GLU A 176 27.81 -1.41 3.59
N ASN A 177 28.56 -0.30 3.56
CA ASN A 177 29.86 -0.21 4.22
C ASN A 177 29.73 0.17 5.70
N ALA A 178 30.05 -0.74 6.59
CA ALA A 178 30.11 -0.46 8.03
C ALA A 178 31.49 0.13 8.43
N PRO A 179 31.55 1.10 9.36
CA PRO A 179 30.42 1.82 9.97
C PRO A 179 29.82 2.85 8.99
N PHE A 180 28.49 2.96 8.99
CA PHE A 180 27.81 3.91 8.11
C PHE A 180 28.02 5.36 8.55
N ARG A 181 28.56 6.19 7.64
CA ARG A 181 29.01 7.55 7.98
C ARG A 181 28.22 8.68 7.32
N GLY A 182 27.18 8.35 6.55
CA GLY A 182 26.34 9.34 5.88
C GLY A 182 26.00 9.00 4.44
N LEU A 183 25.05 9.75 3.90
CA LEU A 183 24.55 9.60 2.54
C LEU A 183 25.37 10.44 1.56
N THR A 184 25.69 9.89 0.40
CA THR A 184 26.09 10.63 -0.78
C THR A 184 24.87 10.84 -1.66
N LEU A 185 24.60 12.07 -2.08
CA LEU A 185 23.44 12.44 -2.88
C LEU A 185 23.82 12.62 -4.34
N SER A 186 22.87 12.49 -5.26
CA SER A 186 23.11 12.59 -6.71
C SER A 186 23.58 13.97 -7.18
N ASP A 187 23.43 15.00 -6.38
CA ASP A 187 23.97 16.34 -6.62
C ASP A 187 25.42 16.52 -6.10
N GLY A 188 26.05 15.44 -5.62
CA GLY A 188 27.40 15.45 -5.06
C GLY A 188 27.49 15.88 -3.60
N SER A 189 26.40 16.37 -3.01
CA SER A 189 26.38 16.75 -1.60
C SER A 189 26.36 15.53 -0.67
N ARG A 190 26.79 15.73 0.58
CA ARG A 190 26.75 14.70 1.62
C ARG A 190 25.79 15.10 2.74
N LEU A 191 25.05 14.12 3.27
CA LEU A 191 24.16 14.29 4.41
C LEU A 191 24.59 13.39 5.55
N LYS A 192 24.84 13.97 6.73
CA LYS A 192 25.07 13.24 7.97
C LYS A 192 23.86 13.38 8.87
N ALA A 193 23.48 12.28 9.50
CA ALA A 193 22.42 12.20 10.50
C ALA A 193 22.81 11.17 11.58
N ASP A 194 22.09 11.16 12.68
CA ASP A 194 22.29 10.16 13.75
C ASP A 194 21.69 8.81 13.33
N TYR A 195 20.52 8.83 12.68
CA TYR A 195 19.84 7.64 12.15
C TYR A 195 19.45 7.82 10.68
N TYR A 196 19.38 6.71 9.98
CA TYR A 196 19.00 6.63 8.58
C TYR A 196 17.90 5.60 8.38
N VAL A 197 16.80 5.99 7.75
CA VAL A 197 15.67 5.10 7.44
C VAL A 197 15.53 4.98 5.94
N PHE A 198 15.70 3.77 5.40
CA PHE A 198 15.50 3.50 3.99
C PHE A 198 14.14 2.87 3.77
N ALA A 199 13.19 3.69 3.28
CA ALA A 199 11.83 3.30 2.93
C ALA A 199 11.62 3.42 1.41
N CYS A 200 12.54 2.84 0.65
CA CYS A 200 12.73 3.07 -0.79
C CYS A 200 11.82 2.19 -1.68
N GLY A 201 10.86 1.47 -1.09
CA GLY A 201 9.92 0.63 -1.81
C GLY A 201 10.65 -0.37 -2.72
N ALA A 202 10.25 -0.46 -3.98
CA ALA A 202 10.80 -1.41 -4.94
C ALA A 202 12.31 -1.24 -5.23
N TRP A 203 12.92 -0.14 -4.81
CA TRP A 203 14.38 0.08 -4.94
C TRP A 203 15.18 -0.41 -3.74
N LEU A 204 14.53 -0.82 -2.65
CA LEU A 204 15.24 -1.18 -1.41
C LEU A 204 16.23 -2.33 -1.64
N GLY A 205 15.83 -3.39 -2.36
CA GLY A 205 16.72 -4.50 -2.70
C GLY A 205 17.89 -4.12 -3.62
N LYS A 206 17.75 -3.05 -4.41
CA LYS A 206 18.86 -2.52 -5.25
C LYS A 206 19.86 -1.68 -4.44
N LEU A 207 19.38 -1.00 -3.41
CA LEU A 207 20.21 -0.17 -2.55
C LEU A 207 20.96 -1.01 -1.52
N PHE A 208 20.40 -2.14 -1.12
CA PHE A 208 20.95 -3.09 -0.16
C PHE A 208 20.93 -4.51 -0.74
N PRO A 209 21.72 -4.76 -1.81
CA PRO A 209 21.68 -6.05 -2.51
C PRO A 209 22.15 -7.23 -1.65
N GLU A 210 23.11 -7.03 -0.76
CA GLU A 210 23.64 -8.07 0.10
C GLU A 210 22.70 -8.37 1.29
N THR A 211 21.96 -7.37 1.76
CA THR A 211 21.09 -7.51 2.95
C THR A 211 19.68 -7.93 2.60
N VAL A 212 19.05 -7.32 1.58
CA VAL A 212 17.62 -7.53 1.24
C VAL A 212 17.36 -7.73 -0.26
N GLY A 213 18.40 -7.85 -1.07
CA GLY A 213 18.28 -7.98 -2.53
C GLY A 213 17.42 -9.15 -2.97
N ASP A 214 17.64 -10.32 -2.38
CA ASP A 214 16.86 -11.53 -2.66
C ASP A 214 15.55 -11.62 -1.90
N LEU A 215 15.38 -10.84 -0.84
CA LEU A 215 14.20 -10.84 0.02
C LEU A 215 13.06 -9.98 -0.53
N ILE A 216 13.40 -8.89 -1.22
CA ILE A 216 12.42 -7.93 -1.76
C ILE A 216 12.47 -7.97 -3.29
N ARG A 217 11.47 -8.60 -3.89
CA ARG A 217 11.37 -8.81 -5.33
C ARG A 217 10.29 -7.92 -5.94
N PRO A 218 10.66 -6.90 -6.71
CA PRO A 218 9.68 -6.08 -7.41
C PRO A 218 8.94 -6.88 -8.48
N THR A 219 7.60 -6.74 -8.52
CA THR A 219 6.73 -7.36 -9.52
C THR A 219 5.87 -6.33 -10.21
N LYS A 220 5.59 -6.56 -11.51
CA LYS A 220 4.73 -5.72 -12.33
C LYS A 220 3.26 -6.01 -12.06
N GLN A 221 2.43 -4.98 -11.92
CA GLN A 221 0.99 -5.11 -11.70
C GLN A 221 0.21 -4.24 -12.68
N ASP A 222 -0.57 -4.90 -13.53
CA ASP A 222 -1.38 -4.23 -14.54
C ASP A 222 -2.69 -3.70 -13.93
N ILE A 223 -3.02 -2.44 -14.21
CA ILE A 223 -4.23 -1.76 -13.72
C ILE A 223 -4.99 -1.19 -14.91
N PHE A 224 -6.30 -1.35 -14.90
CA PHE A 224 -7.19 -0.94 -15.97
C PHE A 224 -8.29 -0.03 -15.43
N PHE A 225 -8.68 0.97 -16.23
CA PHE A 225 -9.80 1.86 -15.98
C PHE A 225 -10.77 1.78 -17.15
N PHE A 226 -12.03 1.49 -16.86
CA PHE A 226 -13.08 1.36 -17.86
C PHE A 226 -14.12 2.46 -17.70
N GLY A 227 -14.71 2.89 -18.82
CA GLY A 227 -15.84 3.82 -18.84
C GLY A 227 -17.13 3.07 -18.51
N PRO A 228 -17.80 3.34 -17.40
CA PRO A 228 -19.13 2.77 -17.16
C PRO A 228 -20.14 3.29 -18.21
N PRO A 229 -21.30 2.59 -18.37
CA PRO A 229 -22.34 3.06 -19.29
C PRO A 229 -22.74 4.50 -18.99
N ALA A 230 -22.91 5.30 -20.03
CA ALA A 230 -23.22 6.72 -19.91
C ALA A 230 -24.52 6.93 -19.11
N GLY A 231 -24.45 7.79 -18.09
CA GLY A 231 -25.61 8.10 -17.22
C GLY A 231 -25.92 7.04 -16.15
N ASP A 232 -25.22 5.91 -16.12
CA ASP A 232 -25.45 4.89 -15.12
C ASP A 232 -24.64 5.15 -13.83
N SER A 233 -25.27 5.82 -12.88
CA SER A 233 -24.66 6.15 -11.58
C SER A 233 -24.38 4.95 -10.69
N ARG A 234 -24.93 3.75 -10.98
CA ARG A 234 -24.73 2.55 -10.17
C ARG A 234 -23.28 2.09 -10.09
N PHE A 235 -22.42 2.57 -11.00
CA PHE A 235 -20.97 2.28 -11.03
C PHE A 235 -20.11 3.35 -10.38
N THR A 236 -20.72 4.35 -9.75
CA THR A 236 -20.01 5.39 -9.01
C THR A 236 -19.77 4.98 -7.55
N ASP A 237 -18.84 5.65 -6.90
CA ASP A 237 -18.47 5.43 -5.49
C ASP A 237 -19.57 5.81 -4.48
N THR A 238 -20.62 6.48 -4.93
CA THR A 238 -21.83 6.75 -4.11
C THR A 238 -22.80 5.58 -4.08
N HIS A 239 -22.74 4.65 -5.05
CA HIS A 239 -23.69 3.54 -5.19
C HIS A 239 -23.05 2.15 -5.16
N LEU A 240 -21.71 2.08 -5.31
CA LEU A 240 -20.97 0.83 -5.33
C LEU A 240 -19.81 0.92 -4.33
N PRO A 241 -19.64 -0.07 -3.44
CA PRO A 241 -18.45 -0.14 -2.59
C PRO A 241 -17.21 -0.50 -3.42
N VAL A 242 -16.04 -0.30 -2.87
CA VAL A 242 -14.86 -1.04 -3.27
C VAL A 242 -15.15 -2.52 -3.14
N TRP A 243 -14.66 -3.34 -4.03
CA TRP A 243 -14.95 -4.77 -4.01
C TRP A 243 -13.67 -5.60 -4.20
N GLY A 244 -13.67 -6.79 -3.59
CA GLY A 244 -12.71 -7.86 -3.79
C GLY A 244 -13.45 -9.17 -4.03
N ASP A 245 -12.97 -9.96 -4.99
CA ASP A 245 -13.56 -11.22 -5.40
C ASP A 245 -12.53 -12.33 -5.23
N HIS A 246 -12.72 -13.14 -4.18
CA HIS A 246 -11.89 -14.29 -3.85
C HIS A 246 -12.43 -15.55 -4.56
N GLY A 247 -12.22 -15.61 -5.89
CA GLY A 247 -12.51 -16.77 -6.71
C GLY A 247 -11.27 -17.60 -7.02
N LYS A 248 -11.21 -18.16 -8.24
CA LYS A 248 -10.00 -18.83 -8.76
C LYS A 248 -8.78 -17.90 -8.82
N ARG A 249 -9.01 -16.62 -8.94
CA ARG A 249 -8.05 -15.52 -8.90
C ARG A 249 -8.62 -14.42 -8.02
N PHE A 250 -7.76 -13.66 -7.41
CA PHE A 250 -8.19 -12.49 -6.66
C PHE A 250 -8.25 -11.27 -7.59
N LEU A 251 -9.46 -10.85 -7.94
CA LEU A 251 -9.69 -9.58 -8.64
C LEU A 251 -10.30 -8.56 -7.68
N TYR A 252 -9.95 -7.32 -7.87
CA TYR A 252 -10.51 -6.24 -7.08
C TYR A 252 -10.78 -5.01 -7.94
N GLY A 253 -11.63 -4.14 -7.44
CA GLY A 253 -11.87 -2.87 -8.10
C GLY A 253 -12.32 -1.76 -7.18
N ILE A 254 -12.22 -0.56 -7.72
CA ILE A 254 -12.67 0.67 -7.09
C ILE A 254 -13.65 1.33 -8.05
N PRO A 255 -14.87 1.67 -7.59
CA PRO A 255 -15.86 2.32 -8.44
C PRO A 255 -15.36 3.66 -8.98
N GLY A 256 -16.03 4.16 -10.01
CA GLY A 256 -15.69 5.42 -10.63
C GLY A 256 -15.74 6.58 -9.65
N SER A 257 -14.59 7.19 -9.41
CA SER A 257 -14.45 8.40 -8.59
C SER A 257 -13.80 9.50 -9.42
N GLY A 258 -14.20 10.75 -9.21
CA GLY A 258 -13.56 11.90 -9.83
C GLY A 258 -13.47 11.83 -11.37
N ARG A 259 -14.41 11.18 -12.06
CA ARG A 259 -14.45 10.96 -13.52
C ARG A 259 -13.31 10.11 -14.09
N ARG A 260 -12.59 9.35 -13.27
CA ARG A 260 -11.44 8.52 -13.72
C ARG A 260 -11.82 7.14 -14.23
N GLY A 261 -13.09 6.79 -14.21
CA GLY A 261 -13.56 5.49 -14.65
C GLY A 261 -13.51 4.42 -13.56
N PHE A 262 -13.99 3.24 -13.91
CA PHE A 262 -14.12 2.07 -13.06
C PHE A 262 -12.80 1.29 -13.06
N LYS A 263 -12.10 1.29 -11.94
CA LYS A 263 -10.80 0.63 -11.79
C LYS A 263 -10.95 -0.86 -11.54
N VAL A 264 -10.19 -1.67 -12.27
CA VAL A 264 -10.10 -3.13 -12.07
C VAL A 264 -8.63 -3.57 -12.14
N ALA A 265 -8.26 -4.51 -11.27
CA ALA A 265 -6.97 -5.16 -11.30
C ALA A 265 -7.07 -6.63 -10.90
N ASP A 266 -6.20 -7.44 -11.48
CA ASP A 266 -5.91 -8.82 -11.05
C ASP A 266 -4.74 -8.74 -10.06
N ASP A 267 -4.95 -9.17 -8.81
CA ASP A 267 -3.93 -9.09 -7.74
C ASP A 267 -2.94 -10.26 -7.78
N THR A 268 -3.06 -11.14 -8.77
CA THR A 268 -2.08 -12.21 -8.98
C THR A 268 -0.70 -11.60 -9.19
N ARG A 269 0.30 -12.11 -8.48
CA ARG A 269 1.69 -11.65 -8.60
C ARG A 269 2.14 -11.68 -10.06
N GLY A 270 2.52 -10.52 -10.57
CA GLY A 270 3.02 -10.36 -11.94
C GLY A 270 4.48 -10.81 -12.08
N PRO A 271 5.06 -10.69 -13.27
CA PRO A 271 6.46 -11.02 -13.52
C PRO A 271 7.40 -10.08 -12.75
N ALA A 272 8.65 -10.51 -12.57
CA ALA A 272 9.72 -9.66 -12.05
C ALA A 272 9.78 -8.33 -12.83
N PHE A 273 10.04 -7.24 -12.14
CA PHE A 273 9.99 -5.90 -12.71
C PHE A 273 11.17 -5.05 -12.28
N GLU A 274 11.86 -4.44 -13.24
CA GLU A 274 12.89 -3.47 -12.96
C GLU A 274 12.25 -2.09 -12.65
N PRO A 275 12.38 -1.59 -11.41
CA PRO A 275 11.61 -0.42 -10.97
C PRO A 275 11.99 0.89 -11.65
N THR A 276 13.24 1.02 -12.14
CA THR A 276 13.75 2.25 -12.78
C THR A 276 13.46 2.27 -14.27
N SER A 277 13.86 1.23 -14.99
CA SER A 277 13.84 1.15 -16.45
C SER A 277 12.78 0.22 -17.04
N GLY A 278 12.09 -0.55 -16.19
CA GLY A 278 11.07 -1.50 -16.64
C GLY A 278 9.96 -0.83 -17.44
N GLU A 279 9.58 -1.47 -18.54
CA GLU A 279 8.55 -0.95 -19.44
C GLU A 279 7.16 -0.99 -18.79
N ARG A 280 6.51 0.17 -18.74
CA ARG A 280 5.20 0.34 -18.07
C ARG A 280 4.03 0.20 -19.06
N VAL A 281 4.04 -0.89 -19.81
CA VAL A 281 2.97 -1.27 -20.73
C VAL A 281 2.24 -2.50 -20.19
N VAL A 282 0.92 -2.47 -20.13
CA VAL A 282 0.09 -3.59 -19.67
C VAL A 282 0.10 -4.74 -20.68
N THR A 283 -0.14 -5.96 -20.19
CA THR A 283 -0.18 -7.14 -21.08
C THR A 283 -1.57 -7.34 -21.66
N GLN A 284 -1.65 -7.74 -22.94
CA GLN A 284 -2.92 -8.06 -23.60
C GLN A 284 -3.61 -9.26 -22.93
N ALA A 285 -2.82 -10.23 -22.44
CA ALA A 285 -3.36 -11.39 -21.74
C ALA A 285 -4.10 -10.99 -20.45
N THR A 286 -3.55 -10.03 -19.66
CA THR A 286 -4.23 -9.53 -18.46
C THR A 286 -5.46 -8.71 -18.82
N LEU A 287 -5.39 -7.87 -19.84
CA LEU A 287 -6.55 -7.11 -20.31
C LEU A 287 -7.71 -8.04 -20.74
N LYS A 288 -7.40 -9.10 -21.49
CA LYS A 288 -8.40 -10.11 -21.90
C LYS A 288 -9.09 -10.73 -20.68
N ARG A 289 -8.32 -11.20 -19.70
CA ARG A 289 -8.87 -11.78 -18.46
C ARG A 289 -9.76 -10.81 -17.69
N VAL A 290 -9.33 -9.56 -17.57
CA VAL A 290 -10.11 -8.52 -16.88
C VAL A 290 -11.40 -8.22 -17.62
N ARG A 291 -11.42 -8.21 -18.96
CA ARG A 291 -12.66 -8.05 -19.76
C ARG A 291 -13.62 -9.24 -19.60
N GLU A 292 -13.10 -10.47 -19.61
CA GLU A 292 -13.90 -11.67 -19.36
C GLU A 292 -14.51 -11.64 -17.96
N TYR A 293 -13.75 -11.21 -16.96
CA TYR A 293 -14.25 -11.02 -15.60
C TYR A 293 -15.33 -9.94 -15.53
N LEU A 294 -15.12 -8.78 -16.16
CA LEU A 294 -16.12 -7.71 -16.19
C LEU A 294 -17.43 -8.17 -16.85
N ALA A 295 -17.35 -8.86 -17.98
CA ALA A 295 -18.51 -9.40 -18.68
C ALA A 295 -19.32 -10.36 -17.80
N PHE A 296 -18.68 -11.13 -16.93
CA PHE A 296 -19.34 -12.05 -16.00
C PHE A 296 -19.84 -11.33 -14.74
N ARG A 297 -18.97 -10.62 -14.03
CA ARG A 297 -19.28 -10.04 -12.71
C ARG A 297 -20.11 -8.76 -12.79
N PHE A 298 -19.91 -7.96 -13.83
CA PHE A 298 -20.60 -6.70 -14.07
C PHE A 298 -21.17 -6.68 -15.51
N PRO A 299 -22.27 -7.40 -15.80
CA PRO A 299 -22.74 -7.60 -17.18
C PRO A 299 -22.93 -6.32 -18.00
N ALA A 300 -23.37 -5.23 -17.36
CA ALA A 300 -23.50 -3.93 -18.03
C ALA A 300 -22.15 -3.30 -18.44
N MET A 301 -21.03 -3.81 -17.91
CA MET A 301 -19.66 -3.37 -18.25
C MET A 301 -19.00 -4.23 -19.34
N LYS A 302 -19.70 -5.20 -19.92
CA LYS A 302 -19.14 -6.17 -20.89
C LYS A 302 -18.38 -5.48 -22.02
N ASP A 303 -18.98 -4.45 -22.61
CA ASP A 303 -18.42 -3.72 -23.75
C ASP A 303 -17.88 -2.33 -23.34
N ALA A 304 -17.59 -2.15 -22.06
CA ALA A 304 -17.10 -0.89 -21.52
C ALA A 304 -15.78 -0.47 -22.20
N PRO A 305 -15.66 0.79 -22.66
CA PRO A 305 -14.45 1.28 -23.28
C PRO A 305 -13.30 1.30 -22.25
N LEU A 306 -12.11 0.88 -22.66
CA LEU A 306 -10.89 1.06 -21.90
C LEU A 306 -10.47 2.52 -21.98
N ILE A 307 -10.46 3.23 -20.85
CA ILE A 307 -10.13 4.66 -20.78
C ILE A 307 -8.62 4.84 -20.55
N GLU A 308 -8.07 4.08 -19.60
CA GLU A 308 -6.68 4.24 -19.17
C GLU A 308 -6.10 2.90 -18.73
N THR A 309 -4.80 2.74 -18.93
CA THR A 309 -4.02 1.64 -18.35
C THR A 309 -2.87 2.18 -17.56
N ARG A 310 -2.49 1.50 -16.47
CA ARG A 310 -1.31 1.81 -15.68
C ARG A 310 -0.58 0.57 -15.25
N VAL A 311 0.72 0.71 -15.05
CA VAL A 311 1.54 -0.31 -14.41
C VAL A 311 1.93 0.19 -13.03
N CYS A 312 1.48 -0.53 -12.02
CA CYS A 312 1.98 -0.44 -10.65
C CYS A 312 3.10 -1.46 -10.45
N GLN A 313 3.80 -1.37 -9.33
CA GLN A 313 4.78 -2.38 -8.92
C GLN A 313 4.54 -2.72 -7.46
N TYR A 314 4.71 -4.00 -7.11
CA TYR A 314 4.74 -4.46 -5.73
C TYR A 314 6.18 -4.81 -5.37
N GLU A 315 6.54 -4.59 -4.13
CA GLU A 315 7.79 -4.99 -3.50
C GLU A 315 7.53 -6.24 -2.67
N GLN A 316 7.58 -7.42 -3.33
CA GLN A 316 7.16 -8.69 -2.74
C GLN A 316 8.24 -9.26 -1.83
N THR A 317 7.83 -9.68 -0.63
CA THR A 317 8.54 -10.65 0.20
C THR A 317 7.95 -12.05 0.00
N ALA A 318 8.70 -13.09 0.33
CA ALA A 318 8.26 -14.47 0.13
C ALA A 318 6.98 -14.80 0.91
N ASP A 319 6.87 -14.28 2.12
CA ASP A 319 5.77 -14.48 3.08
C ASP A 319 4.71 -13.35 3.02
N SER A 320 4.90 -12.34 2.18
CA SER A 320 4.07 -11.15 2.07
C SER A 320 4.06 -10.24 3.31
N HIS A 321 4.89 -10.50 4.32
CA HIS A 321 5.05 -9.61 5.47
C HIS A 321 6.00 -8.45 5.16
N PHE A 322 5.82 -7.33 5.86
CA PHE A 322 6.71 -6.17 5.75
C PHE A 322 8.11 -6.51 6.30
N VAL A 323 9.07 -5.71 5.91
CA VAL A 323 10.39 -5.65 6.54
C VAL A 323 10.44 -4.36 7.35
N VAL A 324 10.70 -4.48 8.64
CA VAL A 324 11.01 -3.38 9.56
C VAL A 324 12.10 -3.89 10.48
N ASP A 325 13.33 -3.51 10.20
CA ASP A 325 14.46 -3.98 11.02
C ASP A 325 15.64 -3.01 10.88
N ARG A 326 16.61 -3.16 11.79
CA ARG A 326 17.93 -2.54 11.65
C ARG A 326 18.76 -3.32 10.64
N HIS A 327 19.67 -2.63 10.01
CA HIS A 327 20.68 -3.30 9.18
C HIS A 327 21.57 -4.18 10.07
N PRO A 328 21.87 -5.45 9.71
CA PRO A 328 22.59 -6.39 10.58
C PRO A 328 23.96 -5.93 11.09
N GLN A 329 24.63 -5.03 10.36
CA GLN A 329 25.98 -4.54 10.66
C GLN A 329 26.02 -3.03 10.97
N MET A 330 24.89 -2.32 11.00
CA MET A 330 24.83 -0.87 11.16
C MET A 330 23.62 -0.46 12.01
N ASP A 331 23.85 -0.30 13.31
CA ASP A 331 22.79 -0.06 14.32
C ASP A 331 21.98 1.22 14.06
N ASN A 332 22.54 2.19 13.34
CA ASN A 332 21.89 3.45 13.02
C ASN A 332 21.16 3.45 11.65
N VAL A 333 21.10 2.31 10.96
CA VAL A 333 20.42 2.16 9.67
C VAL A 333 19.20 1.27 9.82
N TRP A 334 18.05 1.78 9.42
CA TRP A 334 16.77 1.07 9.42
C TRP A 334 16.32 0.78 8.00
N LEU A 335 15.89 -0.46 7.74
CA LEU A 335 15.35 -0.94 6.48
C LEU A 335 13.85 -1.14 6.64
N VAL A 336 13.05 -0.40 5.84
CA VAL A 336 11.58 -0.46 5.90
C VAL A 336 11.02 -0.65 4.50
N GLY A 337 10.36 -1.79 4.26
CA GLY A 337 9.85 -2.13 2.94
C GLY A 337 9.02 -3.40 2.91
N GLY A 338 9.01 -4.08 1.76
CA GLY A 338 8.27 -5.34 1.61
C GLY A 338 6.75 -5.16 1.66
N GLY A 339 6.23 -4.03 1.20
CA GLY A 339 4.80 -3.69 1.26
C GLY A 339 3.85 -4.66 0.55
N SER A 340 4.39 -5.57 -0.27
CA SER A 340 3.76 -6.77 -0.85
C SER A 340 2.35 -6.53 -1.43
N GLY A 341 2.11 -5.34 -2.02
CA GLY A 341 0.84 -4.95 -2.61
C GLY A 341 -0.22 -4.45 -1.63
N HIS A 342 0.00 -4.54 -0.33
CA HIS A 342 -1.01 -4.14 0.67
C HIS A 342 -0.53 -3.08 1.68
N GLY A 343 0.69 -2.55 1.55
CA GLY A 343 1.32 -1.65 2.52
C GLY A 343 0.66 -0.27 2.66
N PHE A 344 0.20 0.34 1.56
CA PHE A 344 -0.17 1.76 1.49
C PHE A 344 -1.07 2.24 2.64
N LYS A 345 -2.17 1.54 2.89
CA LYS A 345 -3.17 1.92 3.89
C LYS A 345 -2.63 1.95 5.32
N HIS A 346 -1.58 1.18 5.58
CA HIS A 346 -0.94 1.07 6.88
C HIS A 346 0.04 2.21 7.17
N GLY A 347 0.35 3.05 6.17
CA GLY A 347 1.35 4.11 6.28
C GLY A 347 1.34 4.88 7.59
N PRO A 348 0.21 5.47 8.04
CA PRO A 348 0.20 6.23 9.28
C PRO A 348 0.47 5.38 10.53
N ALA A 349 -0.04 4.14 10.59
CA ALA A 349 0.17 3.27 11.76
C ALA A 349 1.58 2.67 11.77
N LEU A 350 2.10 2.26 10.62
CA LEU A 350 3.47 1.78 10.50
C LEU A 350 4.48 2.90 10.79
N GLY A 351 4.20 4.10 10.28
CA GLY A 351 5.03 5.28 10.54
C GLY A 351 5.12 5.62 12.03
N GLU A 352 4.00 5.53 12.75
CA GLU A 352 3.96 5.70 14.22
C GLU A 352 4.84 4.66 14.92
N ILE A 353 4.70 3.38 14.57
CA ILE A 353 5.48 2.28 15.17
C ILE A 353 6.98 2.49 14.91
N VAL A 354 7.37 2.70 13.65
CA VAL A 354 8.80 2.86 13.30
C VAL A 354 9.41 4.09 13.98
N ALA A 355 8.67 5.19 14.05
CA ALA A 355 9.14 6.38 14.76
C ALA A 355 9.35 6.10 16.26
N GLU A 356 8.43 5.38 16.90
CA GLU A 356 8.60 4.97 18.30
C GLU A 356 9.81 4.06 18.51
N LEU A 357 10.03 3.09 17.62
CA LEU A 357 11.20 2.19 17.67
C LEU A 357 12.51 2.98 17.61
N ILE A 358 12.62 3.95 16.71
CA ILE A 358 13.83 4.76 16.54
C ILE A 358 14.05 5.69 17.75
N LEU A 359 12.98 6.37 18.21
CA LEU A 359 13.11 7.36 19.28
C LEU A 359 13.31 6.75 20.66
N ARG A 360 12.90 5.48 20.88
CA ARG A 360 12.98 4.79 22.15
C ARG A 360 13.98 3.62 22.17
N ASP A 361 14.74 3.47 21.09
CA ASP A 361 15.67 2.33 20.91
C ASP A 361 14.97 0.96 21.10
N GLY A 362 13.78 0.85 20.50
CA GLY A 362 12.94 -0.34 20.62
C GLY A 362 13.31 -1.44 19.63
N GLU A 363 12.78 -2.66 19.89
CA GLU A 363 12.94 -3.81 19.01
C GLU A 363 11.67 -3.99 18.15
N PRO A 364 11.82 -4.27 16.83
CA PRO A 364 10.70 -4.50 15.95
C PRO A 364 9.99 -5.83 16.26
N ASP A 365 8.73 -5.93 15.84
CA ASP A 365 7.97 -7.18 15.93
C ASP A 365 8.65 -8.27 15.09
N ARG A 366 8.78 -9.47 15.68
CA ARG A 366 9.44 -10.63 15.02
C ARG A 366 8.86 -10.97 13.65
N VAL A 367 7.58 -10.68 13.43
CA VAL A 367 6.92 -10.91 12.13
C VAL A 367 7.48 -10.02 11.03
N TRP A 368 8.17 -8.92 11.37
CA TRP A 368 8.76 -7.98 10.42
C TRP A 368 10.29 -8.00 10.39
N CYS A 369 10.95 -8.71 11.33
CA CYS A 369 12.40 -8.77 11.40
C CYS A 369 13.01 -9.53 10.22
N LEU A 370 14.20 -9.14 9.81
CA LEU A 370 15.01 -9.84 8.80
C LEU A 370 15.36 -11.28 9.26
N SER A 371 15.52 -11.48 10.56
CA SER A 371 15.86 -12.79 11.14
C SER A 371 14.83 -13.90 10.88
N ARG A 372 13.64 -13.57 10.39
CA ARG A 372 12.63 -14.55 9.95
C ARG A 372 12.99 -15.24 8.62
N PHE A 373 13.92 -14.67 7.87
CA PHE A 373 14.45 -15.27 6.64
C PHE A 373 15.74 -16.02 6.93
N PRO A 374 15.81 -17.34 6.70
CA PRO A 374 17.01 -18.14 6.96
C PRO A 374 18.26 -17.64 6.23
N GLU A 375 18.07 -17.10 5.03
CA GLU A 375 19.15 -16.65 4.13
C GLU A 375 19.77 -15.30 4.56
N ALA A 376 19.10 -14.53 5.45
CA ALA A 376 19.62 -13.26 5.95
C ALA A 376 20.68 -13.42 7.06
N ARG A 377 21.06 -14.66 7.40
CA ARG A 377 21.98 -14.98 8.51
C ARG A 377 23.40 -15.37 8.07
N SER A 378 23.69 -15.34 6.77
CA SER A 378 25.00 -15.75 6.23
C SER A 378 25.92 -14.57 5.92
#